data_8c2f325931a868d7e95f3d81468502a8
#
_entry.id   8c2f325931a868d7e95f3d81468502a8
#
_cell.length_a   1.000
_cell.length_b   1.000
_cell.length_c   1.000
_cell.angle_alpha   90.00
_cell.angle_beta   90.00
_cell.angle_gamma   90.00
#
_symmetry.space_group_name_H-M   'P 1'
#
loop_
_entity.id
_entity.type
_entity.pdbx_description
1 polymer ?
#
loop_
_entity_poly.entity_id
_entity_poly.type
_entity_poly.pdbx_seq_one_letter_code
_entity_poly.pdbx_strand_id
1 'polypeptide(L)'
;LPGLVGATGRLFYTYLPGLMGGRNSAFITTALLLLPLFGLGRALQDPTTSYDTFVLLVSFIGIAGANFSASMANIGFFFPKAHKGLALGINAGVGNLGVSLIYLTAPLLLGWNLSSFFGPGVETPNGMMYVQNVCYFWTVPTALTLVLIWMFMDNLPLPKQSPKSMLSIFGNKHTWLMCWIYTCGFGSFIGFSAALGLLVSKEFPEVSFSMAAFLGPFIGAGIRPVGGWFADRLDSGSKVTLVSLF
;
A
#
# COMPACT_ATOMS: atom_id res chain seq x y z
N LEU A 1 8.37 -8.83 -8.08
CA LEU A 1 7.18 -9.16 -8.87
C LEU A 1 5.92 -8.43 -8.34
N PRO A 2 5.59 -8.43 -7.03
CA PRO A 2 4.40 -7.74 -6.50
C PRO A 2 4.34 -6.26 -6.85
N GLY A 3 5.47 -5.55 -6.77
CA GLY A 3 5.54 -4.13 -7.12
C GLY A 3 5.21 -3.86 -8.60
N LEU A 4 5.63 -4.74 -9.50
CA LEU A 4 5.32 -4.62 -10.94
C LEU A 4 3.82 -4.84 -11.19
N VAL A 5 3.24 -5.89 -10.60
CA VAL A 5 1.81 -6.18 -10.70
C VAL A 5 0.98 -5.05 -10.11
N GLY A 6 1.38 -4.52 -8.94
CA GLY A 6 0.73 -3.37 -8.32
C GLY A 6 0.81 -2.10 -9.18
N ALA A 7 1.98 -1.80 -9.75
CA ALA A 7 2.16 -0.63 -10.61
C ALA A 7 1.31 -0.72 -11.89
N THR A 8 1.31 -1.88 -12.55
CA THR A 8 0.49 -2.12 -13.75
C THR A 8 -1.01 -2.06 -13.41
N GLY A 9 -1.40 -2.66 -12.29
CA GLY A 9 -2.78 -2.65 -11.82
C GLY A 9 -3.33 -1.24 -11.55
N ARG A 10 -2.50 -0.27 -11.19
CA ARG A 10 -2.92 1.14 -10.98
C ARG A 10 -3.57 1.76 -12.22
N LEU A 11 -3.15 1.37 -13.40
CA LEU A 11 -3.75 1.87 -14.64
C LEU A 11 -5.23 1.52 -14.73
N PHE A 12 -5.61 0.32 -14.30
CA PHE A 12 -6.99 -0.15 -14.32
C PHE A 12 -7.79 0.34 -13.11
N TYR A 13 -7.18 0.30 -11.93
CA TYR A 13 -7.84 0.63 -10.67
C TYR A 13 -8.22 2.11 -10.56
N THR A 14 -7.51 3.00 -11.23
CA THR A 14 -7.87 4.43 -11.30
C THR A 14 -9.26 4.66 -11.89
N TYR A 15 -9.73 3.77 -12.77
CA TYR A 15 -11.03 3.88 -13.42
C TYR A 15 -12.19 3.27 -12.59
N LEU A 16 -11.91 2.35 -11.68
CA LEU A 16 -12.93 1.61 -10.94
C LEU A 16 -13.92 2.50 -10.17
N PRO A 17 -13.49 3.56 -9.44
CA PRO A 17 -14.44 4.44 -8.75
C PRO A 17 -15.43 5.11 -9.69
N GLY A 18 -15.00 5.47 -10.90
CA GLY A 18 -15.86 6.08 -11.92
C GLY A 18 -16.82 5.09 -12.60
N LEU A 19 -16.50 3.79 -12.60
CA LEU A 19 -17.32 2.76 -13.24
C LEU A 19 -18.37 2.18 -12.29
N MET A 20 -17.99 1.86 -11.06
CA MET A 20 -18.83 1.14 -10.11
C MET A 20 -19.08 1.88 -8.79
N GLY A 21 -18.54 3.09 -8.66
CA GLY A 21 -18.60 3.89 -7.44
C GLY A 21 -17.45 3.60 -6.47
N GLY A 22 -17.17 4.56 -5.58
CA GLY A 22 -16.04 4.50 -4.66
C GLY A 22 -16.14 3.36 -3.65
N ARG A 23 -17.30 3.19 -3.01
CA ARG A 23 -17.57 2.11 -2.05
C ARG A 23 -17.40 0.73 -2.69
N ASN A 24 -18.08 0.52 -3.83
CA ASN A 24 -18.10 -0.79 -4.48
C ASN A 24 -16.69 -1.17 -4.99
N SER A 25 -15.96 -0.22 -5.56
CA SER A 25 -14.58 -0.46 -6.01
C SER A 25 -13.65 -0.78 -4.84
N ALA A 26 -13.71 -0.01 -3.75
CA ALA A 26 -12.92 -0.28 -2.55
C ALA A 26 -13.25 -1.63 -1.92
N PHE A 27 -14.55 -1.98 -1.84
CA PHE A 27 -14.99 -3.26 -1.31
C PHE A 27 -14.46 -4.45 -2.12
N ILE A 28 -14.68 -4.44 -3.44
CA ILE A 28 -14.27 -5.54 -4.32
C ILE A 28 -12.75 -5.71 -4.32
N THR A 29 -11.99 -4.61 -4.43
CA THR A 29 -10.52 -4.68 -4.46
C THR A 29 -9.91 -5.13 -3.13
N THR A 30 -10.54 -4.76 -2.01
CA THR A 30 -10.11 -5.23 -0.69
C THR A 30 -10.52 -6.69 -0.46
N ALA A 31 -11.70 -7.12 -0.93
CA ALA A 31 -12.13 -8.51 -0.85
C ALA A 31 -11.20 -9.44 -1.65
N LEU A 32 -10.81 -9.01 -2.85
CA LEU A 32 -9.86 -9.76 -3.69
C LEU A 32 -8.50 -9.94 -3.03
N LEU A 33 -8.10 -9.06 -2.11
CA LEU A 33 -6.84 -9.18 -1.37
C LEU A 33 -6.89 -10.28 -0.31
N LEU A 34 -8.05 -10.60 0.25
CA LEU A 34 -8.18 -11.64 1.27
C LEU A 34 -7.78 -13.02 0.73
N LEU A 35 -8.09 -13.31 -0.52
CA LEU A 35 -7.80 -14.61 -1.14
C LEU A 35 -6.28 -14.93 -1.17
N PRO A 36 -5.42 -14.08 -1.76
CA PRO A 36 -4.00 -14.36 -1.78
C PRO A 36 -3.35 -14.24 -0.39
N LEU A 37 -3.86 -13.38 0.49
CA LEU A 37 -3.34 -13.22 1.83
C LEU A 37 -3.55 -14.51 2.66
N PHE A 38 -4.77 -15.04 2.66
CA PHE A 38 -5.08 -16.31 3.30
C PHE A 38 -4.39 -17.49 2.61
N GLY A 39 -4.38 -17.50 1.27
CA GLY A 39 -3.72 -18.52 0.46
C GLY A 39 -2.21 -18.60 0.74
N LEU A 40 -1.54 -17.44 0.88
CA LEU A 40 -0.12 -17.41 1.22
C LEU A 40 0.13 -17.95 2.62
N GLY A 41 -0.73 -17.65 3.60
CA GLY A 41 -0.65 -18.22 4.95
C GLY A 41 -0.73 -19.76 4.92
N ARG A 42 -1.62 -20.32 4.11
CA ARG A 42 -1.73 -21.77 3.92
C ARG A 42 -0.52 -22.36 3.19
N ALA A 43 -0.09 -21.72 2.11
CA ALA A 43 1.07 -22.15 1.32
C ALA A 43 2.37 -22.20 2.14
N LEU A 44 2.53 -21.29 3.10
CA LEU A 44 3.69 -21.26 4.01
C LEU A 44 3.71 -22.42 5.03
N GLN A 45 2.57 -23.04 5.27
CA GLN A 45 2.46 -24.19 6.18
C GLN A 45 2.67 -25.53 5.48
N ASP A 46 2.50 -25.58 4.16
CA ASP A 46 2.58 -26.81 3.38
C ASP A 46 3.95 -26.91 2.68
N PRO A 47 4.84 -27.81 3.14
CA PRO A 47 6.17 -27.99 2.55
C PRO A 47 6.13 -28.52 1.11
N THR A 48 4.97 -29.00 0.64
CA THR A 48 4.80 -29.49 -0.75
C THR A 48 4.41 -28.37 -1.73
N THR A 49 4.18 -27.15 -1.23
CA THR A 49 3.77 -26.02 -2.06
C THR A 49 4.86 -25.67 -3.09
N SER A 50 4.49 -25.65 -4.36
CA SER A 50 5.42 -25.32 -5.44
C SER A 50 5.83 -23.85 -5.42
N TYR A 51 7.04 -23.55 -5.92
CA TYR A 51 7.54 -22.18 -6.07
C TYR A 51 6.59 -21.31 -6.92
N ASP A 52 6.01 -21.88 -7.97
CA ASP A 52 5.08 -21.16 -8.85
C ASP A 52 3.83 -20.71 -8.12
N THR A 53 3.32 -21.51 -7.17
CA THR A 53 2.19 -21.14 -6.31
C THR A 53 2.55 -19.95 -5.43
N PHE A 54 3.74 -19.91 -4.83
CA PHE A 54 4.21 -18.75 -4.08
C PHE A 54 4.31 -17.51 -4.96
N VAL A 55 4.91 -17.63 -6.13
CA VAL A 55 5.04 -16.52 -7.09
C VAL A 55 3.67 -15.98 -7.49
N LEU A 56 2.70 -16.85 -7.73
CA LEU A 56 1.33 -16.48 -8.08
C LEU A 56 0.67 -15.71 -6.92
N LEU A 57 0.66 -16.27 -5.72
CA LEU A 57 0.02 -15.66 -4.54
C LEU A 57 0.64 -14.30 -4.19
N VAL A 58 1.96 -14.21 -4.18
CA VAL A 58 2.68 -12.96 -3.91
C VAL A 58 2.42 -11.92 -5.00
N SER A 59 2.27 -12.36 -6.25
CA SER A 59 1.88 -11.48 -7.37
C SER A 59 0.49 -10.89 -7.17
N PHE A 60 -0.47 -11.71 -6.75
CA PHE A 60 -1.83 -11.27 -6.43
C PHE A 60 -1.87 -10.31 -5.23
N ILE A 61 -1.04 -10.50 -4.20
CA ILE A 61 -0.89 -9.53 -3.11
C ILE A 61 -0.43 -8.17 -3.66
N GLY A 62 0.39 -8.15 -4.70
CA GLY A 62 0.80 -6.93 -5.39
C GLY A 62 -0.37 -6.08 -5.89
N ILE A 63 -1.52 -6.68 -6.21
CA ILE A 63 -2.74 -5.97 -6.62
C ILE A 63 -3.22 -5.00 -5.51
N ALA A 64 -2.98 -5.30 -4.25
CA ALA A 64 -3.27 -4.38 -3.14
C ALA A 64 -2.62 -3.01 -3.34
N GLY A 65 -1.40 -2.97 -3.89
CA GLY A 65 -0.71 -1.73 -4.23
C GLY A 65 -1.42 -0.89 -5.30
N ALA A 66 -2.26 -1.53 -6.13
CA ALA A 66 -3.08 -0.85 -7.12
C ALA A 66 -4.27 -0.10 -6.49
N ASN A 67 -4.79 -0.57 -5.34
CA ASN A 67 -5.91 0.07 -4.65
C ASN A 67 -5.59 1.50 -4.19
N PHE A 68 -4.31 1.83 -4.02
CA PHE A 68 -3.87 3.19 -3.75
C PHE A 68 -4.37 4.19 -4.80
N SER A 69 -4.31 3.85 -6.10
CA SER A 69 -4.79 4.76 -7.15
C SER A 69 -6.31 4.91 -7.15
N ALA A 70 -7.06 3.85 -6.86
CA ALA A 70 -8.51 3.91 -6.72
C ALA A 70 -8.94 4.79 -5.54
N SER A 71 -8.27 4.67 -4.38
CA SER A 71 -8.56 5.49 -3.21
C SER A 71 -8.23 6.97 -3.44
N MET A 72 -7.11 7.28 -4.08
CA MET A 72 -6.73 8.66 -4.43
C MET A 72 -7.72 9.29 -5.40
N ALA A 73 -8.14 8.55 -6.44
CA ALA A 73 -9.16 9.00 -7.38
C ALA A 73 -10.48 9.27 -6.65
N ASN A 74 -10.94 8.36 -5.80
CA ASN A 74 -12.17 8.49 -5.04
C ASN A 74 -12.16 9.73 -4.14
N ILE A 75 -11.12 9.92 -3.33
CA ILE A 75 -10.95 11.11 -2.47
C ILE A 75 -10.95 12.40 -3.30
N GLY A 76 -10.33 12.37 -4.47
CA GLY A 76 -10.32 13.50 -5.39
C GLY A 76 -11.71 13.98 -5.80
N PHE A 77 -12.74 13.12 -5.72
CA PHE A 77 -14.14 13.48 -6.00
C PHE A 77 -14.89 13.99 -4.77
N PHE A 78 -14.55 13.52 -3.57
CA PHE A 78 -15.26 13.89 -2.34
C PHE A 78 -14.88 15.26 -1.79
N PHE A 79 -13.63 15.70 -2.00
CA PHE A 79 -13.12 16.92 -1.36
C PHE A 79 -13.02 18.10 -2.32
N PRO A 80 -13.45 19.31 -1.89
CA PRO A 80 -13.28 20.55 -2.66
C PRO A 80 -11.80 20.90 -2.80
N LYS A 81 -11.48 21.74 -3.79
CA LYS A 81 -10.09 22.12 -4.09
C LYS A 81 -9.32 22.67 -2.88
N ALA A 82 -10.00 23.44 -2.01
CA ALA A 82 -9.39 24.06 -0.83
C ALA A 82 -8.87 23.08 0.23
N HIS A 83 -9.35 21.84 0.25
CA HIS A 83 -8.97 20.82 1.24
C HIS A 83 -8.47 19.51 0.59
N LYS A 84 -8.32 19.52 -0.72
CA LYS A 84 -7.97 18.32 -1.48
C LYS A 84 -6.55 17.85 -1.18
N GLY A 85 -5.60 18.76 -1.01
CA GLY A 85 -4.21 18.45 -0.70
C GLY A 85 -4.09 17.74 0.65
N LEU A 86 -4.71 18.27 1.68
CA LEU A 86 -4.73 17.65 3.02
C LEU A 86 -5.39 16.26 2.98
N ALA A 87 -6.55 16.13 2.34
CA ALA A 87 -7.27 14.85 2.25
C ALA A 87 -6.44 13.77 1.51
N LEU A 88 -5.82 14.12 0.40
CA LEU A 88 -4.92 13.24 -0.35
C LEU A 88 -3.65 12.92 0.47
N GLY A 89 -3.11 13.91 1.18
CA GLY A 89 -1.96 13.74 2.07
C GLY A 89 -2.24 12.77 3.21
N ILE A 90 -3.40 12.89 3.87
CA ILE A 90 -3.84 11.95 4.91
C ILE A 90 -4.00 10.54 4.34
N ASN A 91 -4.70 10.38 3.22
CA ASN A 91 -4.89 9.08 2.60
C ASN A 91 -3.55 8.42 2.23
N ALA A 92 -2.66 9.19 1.61
CA ALA A 92 -1.33 8.70 1.24
C ALA A 92 -0.45 8.41 2.46
N GLY A 93 -0.52 9.23 3.49
CA GLY A 93 0.23 9.05 4.74
C GLY A 93 -0.23 7.80 5.48
N VAL A 94 -1.50 7.75 5.86
CA VAL A 94 -2.08 6.62 6.61
C VAL A 94 -1.94 5.30 5.84
N GLY A 95 -2.18 5.31 4.52
CA GLY A 95 -2.00 4.12 3.69
C GLY A 95 -0.57 3.58 3.69
N ASN A 96 0.44 4.46 3.70
CA ASN A 96 1.84 4.04 3.72
C ASN A 96 2.37 3.70 5.13
N LEU A 97 1.67 4.10 6.21
CA LEU A 97 1.99 3.61 7.56
C LEU A 97 1.89 2.09 7.68
N GLY A 98 1.09 1.43 6.84
CA GLY A 98 1.02 -0.02 6.78
C GLY A 98 2.38 -0.68 6.55
N VAL A 99 3.27 -0.06 5.75
CA VAL A 99 4.64 -0.56 5.53
C VAL A 99 5.44 -0.56 6.84
N SER A 100 5.35 0.52 7.62
CA SER A 100 6.00 0.61 8.92
C SER A 100 5.44 -0.41 9.91
N LEU A 101 4.11 -0.53 9.95
CA LEU A 101 3.44 -1.47 10.86
C LEU A 101 3.84 -2.92 10.58
N ILE A 102 4.02 -3.32 9.32
CA ILE A 102 4.51 -4.65 8.98
C ILE A 102 5.93 -4.86 9.51
N TYR A 103 6.85 -3.90 9.33
CA TYR A 103 8.21 -4.03 9.87
C TYR A 103 8.25 -4.11 11.40
N LEU A 104 7.32 -3.46 12.08
CA LEU A 104 7.21 -3.51 13.53
C LEU A 104 6.56 -4.81 14.01
N THR A 105 5.50 -5.25 13.37
CA THR A 105 4.70 -6.40 13.84
C THR A 105 5.24 -7.75 13.36
N ALA A 106 5.85 -7.81 12.17
CA ALA A 106 6.30 -9.09 11.62
C ALA A 106 7.29 -9.84 12.54
N PRO A 107 8.35 -9.23 13.11
CA PRO A 107 9.26 -9.94 14.01
C PRO A 107 8.57 -10.48 15.26
N LEU A 108 7.60 -9.72 15.80
CA LEU A 108 6.82 -10.16 16.95
C LEU A 108 5.95 -11.37 16.62
N LEU A 109 5.29 -11.32 15.45
CA LEU A 109 4.41 -12.39 14.98
C LEU A 109 5.17 -13.67 14.62
N LEU A 110 6.40 -13.54 14.09
CA LEU A 110 7.26 -14.69 13.76
C LEU A 110 7.66 -15.50 14.99
N GLY A 111 7.90 -14.84 16.12
CA GLY A 111 8.26 -15.47 17.39
C GLY A 111 7.06 -15.89 18.25
N TRP A 112 5.85 -15.48 17.91
CA TRP A 112 4.68 -15.68 18.74
C TRP A 112 4.01 -17.03 18.44
N ASN A 113 3.96 -17.89 19.44
CA ASN A 113 3.30 -19.20 19.30
C ASN A 113 1.77 -19.05 19.31
N LEU A 114 1.19 -18.90 18.13
CA LEU A 114 -0.25 -18.89 17.89
C LEU A 114 -0.72 -20.20 17.23
N SER A 115 0.00 -21.30 17.47
CA SER A 115 -0.29 -22.61 16.84
C SER A 115 -1.72 -23.11 17.05
N SER A 116 -2.34 -22.75 18.18
CA SER A 116 -3.75 -23.08 18.48
C SER A 116 -4.74 -22.46 17.49
N PHE A 117 -4.39 -21.31 16.86
CA PHE A 117 -5.25 -20.59 15.94
C PHE A 117 -4.82 -20.73 14.48
N PHE A 118 -3.50 -20.70 14.24
CA PHE A 118 -2.93 -20.57 12.89
C PHE A 118 -2.11 -21.78 12.45
N GLY A 119 -2.10 -22.84 13.25
CA GLY A 119 -1.40 -24.08 12.95
C GLY A 119 0.09 -24.08 13.32
N PRO A 120 0.78 -25.20 13.09
CA PRO A 120 2.15 -25.40 13.54
C PRO A 120 3.13 -24.45 12.84
N GLY A 121 4.17 -24.06 13.55
CA GLY A 121 5.30 -23.33 12.99
C GLY A 121 6.22 -24.21 12.15
N VAL A 122 7.19 -23.57 11.51
CA VAL A 122 8.27 -24.24 10.77
C VAL A 122 9.53 -24.23 11.64
N GLU A 123 10.16 -25.38 11.77
CA GLU A 123 11.42 -25.51 12.50
C GLU A 123 12.56 -24.94 11.64
N THR A 124 13.32 -24.03 12.22
CA THR A 124 14.47 -23.40 11.59
C THR A 124 15.72 -23.57 12.46
N PRO A 125 16.93 -23.40 11.92
CA PRO A 125 18.16 -23.48 12.73
C PRO A 125 18.19 -22.55 13.94
N ASN A 126 17.38 -21.47 13.90
CA ASN A 126 17.26 -20.48 14.97
C ASN A 126 16.04 -20.70 15.89
N GLY A 127 15.36 -21.85 15.76
CA GLY A 127 14.16 -22.21 16.54
C GLY A 127 12.88 -22.24 15.70
N MET A 128 11.75 -22.42 16.39
CA MET A 128 10.44 -22.44 15.73
C MET A 128 10.05 -21.04 15.25
N MET A 129 9.69 -20.93 13.97
CA MET A 129 9.18 -19.70 13.36
C MET A 129 7.77 -19.89 12.83
N TYR A 130 6.92 -18.90 13.07
CA TYR A 130 5.49 -18.92 12.69
C TYR A 130 5.23 -17.90 11.59
N VAL A 131 5.80 -18.14 10.41
CA VAL A 131 5.78 -17.19 9.27
C VAL A 131 4.34 -16.93 8.80
N GLN A 132 3.47 -17.92 8.86
CA GLN A 132 2.05 -17.84 8.52
C GLN A 132 1.27 -16.83 9.40
N ASN A 133 1.74 -16.58 10.63
CA ASN A 133 1.07 -15.65 11.54
C ASN A 133 0.97 -14.25 10.95
N VAL A 134 1.99 -13.82 10.19
CA VAL A 134 1.98 -12.51 9.54
C VAL A 134 0.82 -12.40 8.56
N CYS A 135 0.61 -13.43 7.74
CA CYS A 135 -0.48 -13.44 6.76
C CYS A 135 -1.85 -13.46 7.43
N TYR A 136 -2.04 -14.35 8.40
CA TYR A 136 -3.32 -14.49 9.09
C TYR A 136 -3.65 -13.29 9.98
N PHE A 137 -2.66 -12.73 10.65
CA PHE A 137 -2.84 -11.52 11.45
C PHE A 137 -3.35 -10.38 10.58
N TRP A 138 -2.73 -10.13 9.43
CA TRP A 138 -3.15 -9.05 8.53
C TRP A 138 -4.44 -9.35 7.75
N THR A 139 -4.87 -10.60 7.70
CA THR A 139 -6.20 -10.96 7.18
C THR A 139 -7.32 -10.37 8.04
N VAL A 140 -7.15 -10.33 9.37
CA VAL A 140 -8.17 -9.81 10.30
C VAL A 140 -8.48 -8.33 10.07
N PRO A 141 -7.51 -7.38 10.13
CA PRO A 141 -7.80 -5.98 9.87
C PRO A 141 -8.26 -5.74 8.43
N THR A 142 -7.82 -6.55 7.46
CA THR A 142 -8.32 -6.46 6.07
C THR A 142 -9.79 -6.84 5.99
N ALA A 143 -10.23 -7.91 6.66
CA ALA A 143 -11.62 -8.30 6.74
C ALA A 143 -12.47 -7.25 7.49
N LEU A 144 -11.94 -6.69 8.60
CA LEU A 144 -12.60 -5.60 9.31
C LEU A 144 -12.77 -4.37 8.41
N THR A 145 -11.75 -4.06 7.60
CA THR A 145 -11.82 -2.94 6.63
C THR A 145 -12.96 -3.14 5.63
N LEU A 146 -13.25 -4.37 5.18
CA LEU A 146 -14.41 -4.63 4.31
C LEU A 146 -15.73 -4.24 4.97
N VAL A 147 -15.88 -4.59 6.25
CA VAL A 147 -17.08 -4.22 7.03
C VAL A 147 -17.18 -2.70 7.13
N LEU A 148 -16.09 -2.02 7.46
CA LEU A 148 -16.04 -0.56 7.57
C LEU A 148 -16.33 0.12 6.24
N ILE A 149 -15.79 -0.38 5.13
CA ILE A 149 -16.09 0.14 3.79
C ILE A 149 -17.59 0.05 3.50
N TRP A 150 -18.18 -1.11 3.79
CA TRP A 150 -19.60 -1.32 3.52
C TRP A 150 -20.50 -0.44 4.36
N MET A 151 -20.16 -0.24 5.63
CA MET A 151 -20.97 0.53 6.59
C MET A 151 -20.82 2.05 6.46
N PHE A 152 -19.62 2.54 6.13
CA PHE A 152 -19.30 3.97 6.25
C PHE A 152 -18.96 4.67 4.92
N MET A 153 -18.74 3.91 3.84
CA MET A 153 -18.47 4.54 2.55
C MET A 153 -19.76 4.63 1.71
N ASP A 154 -19.83 5.70 0.91
CA ASP A 154 -20.89 5.93 -0.03
C ASP A 154 -20.41 5.91 -1.48
N ASN A 155 -21.31 5.63 -2.42
CA ASN A 155 -21.06 5.78 -3.84
C ASN A 155 -21.51 7.16 -4.30
N LEU A 156 -20.59 8.00 -4.77
CA LEU A 156 -20.95 9.24 -5.45
C LEU A 156 -21.43 8.93 -6.88
N PRO A 157 -22.52 9.58 -7.33
CA PRO A 157 -22.93 9.55 -8.72
C PRO A 157 -21.93 10.39 -9.56
N LEU A 158 -20.90 9.73 -10.08
CA LEU A 158 -19.89 10.38 -10.91
C LEU A 158 -20.32 10.35 -12.39
N PRO A 159 -20.05 11.42 -13.16
CA PRO A 159 -20.24 11.39 -14.60
C PRO A 159 -19.34 10.30 -15.21
N LYS A 160 -19.92 9.44 -16.04
CA LYS A 160 -19.16 8.40 -16.75
C LYS A 160 -18.10 9.04 -17.61
N GLN A 161 -16.86 8.83 -17.27
CA GLN A 161 -15.71 9.30 -18.06
C GLN A 161 -15.47 8.32 -19.21
N SER A 162 -15.33 8.86 -20.44
CA SER A 162 -15.01 8.01 -21.57
C SER A 162 -13.51 7.61 -21.53
N PRO A 163 -13.16 6.37 -21.91
CA PRO A 163 -11.75 5.96 -21.98
C PRO A 163 -10.88 6.89 -22.84
N LYS A 164 -11.45 7.47 -23.91
CA LYS A 164 -10.76 8.43 -24.75
C LYS A 164 -10.37 9.71 -24.02
N SER A 165 -11.26 10.25 -23.18
CA SER A 165 -10.95 11.48 -22.43
C SER A 165 -9.85 11.24 -21.39
N MET A 166 -9.77 10.03 -20.84
CA MET A 166 -8.74 9.67 -19.88
C MET A 166 -7.39 9.42 -20.55
N LEU A 167 -7.36 8.82 -21.72
CA LEU A 167 -6.12 8.65 -22.50
C LEU A 167 -5.57 9.98 -23.04
N SER A 168 -6.40 11.02 -23.21
CA SER A 168 -5.94 12.33 -23.65
C SER A 168 -4.94 12.99 -22.68
N ILE A 169 -4.93 12.58 -21.41
CA ILE A 169 -3.96 13.02 -20.39
C ILE A 169 -2.52 12.76 -20.83
N PHE A 170 -2.25 11.65 -21.54
CA PHE A 170 -0.92 11.30 -22.01
C PHE A 170 -0.37 12.25 -23.09
N GLY A 171 -1.23 13.03 -23.76
CA GLY A 171 -0.82 14.10 -24.66
C GLY A 171 -0.29 15.35 -23.95
N ASN A 172 -0.49 15.50 -22.65
CA ASN A 172 -0.08 16.67 -21.89
C ASN A 172 1.34 16.48 -21.31
N LYS A 173 2.27 17.37 -21.66
CA LYS A 173 3.65 17.35 -21.16
C LYS A 173 3.76 17.43 -19.64
N HIS A 174 2.84 18.13 -18.98
CA HIS A 174 2.81 18.21 -17.51
C HIS A 174 2.52 16.85 -16.85
N THR A 175 1.75 15.98 -17.50
CA THR A 175 1.51 14.61 -16.99
C THR A 175 2.83 13.85 -16.89
N TRP A 176 3.64 13.88 -17.92
CA TRP A 176 4.94 13.18 -17.93
C TRP A 176 5.92 13.76 -16.91
N LEU A 177 5.96 15.09 -16.79
CA LEU A 177 6.79 15.75 -15.78
C LEU A 177 6.38 15.32 -14.35
N MET A 178 5.07 15.34 -14.06
CA MET A 178 4.56 14.89 -12.76
C MET A 178 4.80 13.41 -12.51
N CYS A 179 4.68 12.56 -13.53
CA CYS A 179 5.04 11.14 -13.43
C CYS A 179 6.52 10.96 -13.09
N TRP A 180 7.40 11.74 -13.72
CA TRP A 180 8.84 11.70 -13.44
C TRP A 180 9.15 12.10 -12.01
N ILE A 181 8.63 13.24 -11.56
CA ILE A 181 8.78 13.73 -10.18
C ILE A 181 8.26 12.68 -9.17
N TYR A 182 7.09 12.11 -9.44
CA TYR A 182 6.50 11.07 -8.59
C TYR A 182 7.35 9.79 -8.57
N THR A 183 7.92 9.39 -9.71
CA THR A 183 8.84 8.25 -9.78
C THR A 183 10.09 8.48 -8.95
N CYS A 184 10.68 9.67 -8.98
CA CYS A 184 11.82 10.02 -8.15
C CYS A 184 11.45 10.00 -6.66
N GLY A 185 10.40 10.69 -6.25
CA GLY A 185 10.00 10.80 -4.85
C GLY A 185 9.45 9.50 -4.27
N PHE A 186 8.45 8.92 -4.91
CA PHE A 186 7.81 7.70 -4.40
C PHE A 186 8.64 6.44 -4.66
N GLY A 187 9.37 6.41 -5.78
CA GLY A 187 10.30 5.33 -6.09
C GLY A 187 11.44 5.25 -5.07
N SER A 188 12.01 6.40 -4.69
CA SER A 188 13.01 6.47 -3.62
C SER A 188 12.43 5.99 -2.29
N PHE A 189 11.22 6.44 -1.92
CA PHE A 189 10.54 5.98 -0.70
C PHE A 189 10.39 4.46 -0.66
N ILE A 190 9.91 3.84 -1.73
CA ILE A 190 9.74 2.38 -1.81
C ILE A 190 11.10 1.67 -1.81
N GLY A 191 12.06 2.15 -2.60
CA GLY A 191 13.40 1.57 -2.70
C GLY A 191 14.14 1.59 -1.36
N PHE A 192 14.16 2.72 -0.68
CA PHE A 192 14.78 2.82 0.64
C PHE A 192 14.02 2.03 1.70
N SER A 193 12.68 2.03 1.68
CA SER A 193 11.89 1.21 2.61
C SER A 193 12.23 -0.28 2.48
N ALA A 194 12.48 -0.77 1.27
CA ALA A 194 12.82 -2.17 1.04
C ALA A 194 14.28 -2.51 1.39
N ALA A 195 15.21 -1.59 1.12
CA ALA A 195 16.66 -1.84 1.22
C ALA A 195 17.28 -1.41 2.56
N LEU A 196 16.71 -0.38 3.21
CA LEU A 196 17.32 0.24 4.40
C LEU A 196 17.53 -0.74 5.54
N GLY A 197 16.55 -1.59 5.82
CA GLY A 197 16.69 -2.58 6.89
C GLY A 197 17.85 -3.56 6.65
N LEU A 198 18.00 -4.04 5.41
CA LEU A 198 19.10 -4.93 5.04
C LEU A 198 20.45 -4.20 5.08
N LEU A 199 20.50 -2.95 4.63
CA LEU A 199 21.70 -2.13 4.68
C LEU A 199 22.15 -1.93 6.12
N VAL A 200 21.24 -1.49 7.00
CA VAL A 200 21.54 -1.27 8.42
C VAL A 200 21.99 -2.56 9.10
N SER A 201 21.34 -3.70 8.83
CA SER A 201 21.75 -4.97 9.44
C SER A 201 23.13 -5.45 9.02
N LYS A 202 23.63 -5.02 7.87
CA LYS A 202 25.00 -5.34 7.39
C LYS A 202 26.06 -4.40 7.95
N GLU A 203 25.77 -3.10 7.99
CA GLU A 203 26.72 -2.08 8.41
C GLU A 203 26.73 -1.89 9.95
N PHE A 204 25.60 -2.13 10.60
CA PHE A 204 25.41 -1.96 12.05
C PHE A 204 24.69 -3.18 12.65
N PRO A 205 25.39 -4.32 12.85
CA PRO A 205 24.79 -5.56 13.33
C PRO A 205 24.12 -5.45 14.70
N GLU A 206 24.54 -4.49 15.53
CA GLU A 206 23.97 -4.21 16.85
C GLU A 206 22.61 -3.49 16.79
N VAL A 207 22.27 -2.88 15.65
CA VAL A 207 21.00 -2.17 15.48
C VAL A 207 19.91 -3.14 15.04
N SER A 208 18.77 -3.10 15.72
CA SER A 208 17.63 -3.93 15.35
C SER A 208 17.16 -3.60 13.91
N PHE A 209 17.18 -4.62 13.05
CA PHE A 209 16.68 -4.53 11.66
C PHE A 209 15.25 -3.94 11.60
N SER A 210 14.35 -4.42 12.47
CA SER A 210 12.95 -4.00 12.47
C SER A 210 12.78 -2.53 12.84
N MET A 211 13.57 -2.03 13.80
CA MET A 211 13.48 -0.64 14.22
C MET A 211 13.99 0.31 13.13
N ALA A 212 15.10 0.00 12.48
CA ALA A 212 15.63 0.79 11.38
C ALA A 212 14.66 0.79 10.17
N ALA A 213 14.11 -0.39 9.82
CA ALA A 213 13.16 -0.54 8.73
C ALA A 213 11.80 0.14 9.02
N PHE A 214 11.38 0.21 10.29
CA PHE A 214 10.15 0.90 10.70
C PHE A 214 10.25 2.43 10.57
N LEU A 215 11.34 3.04 11.05
CA LEU A 215 11.45 4.50 11.18
C LEU A 215 11.40 5.23 9.84
N GLY A 216 12.06 4.73 8.81
CA GLY A 216 12.09 5.37 7.50
C GLY A 216 10.69 5.57 6.91
N PRO A 217 9.92 4.50 6.67
CA PRO A 217 8.55 4.61 6.17
C PRO A 217 7.61 5.36 7.12
N PHE A 218 7.81 5.27 8.43
CA PHE A 218 7.01 5.97 9.44
C PHE A 218 7.11 7.48 9.27
N ILE A 219 8.32 8.02 9.22
CA ILE A 219 8.55 9.46 9.04
C ILE A 219 8.07 9.90 7.65
N GLY A 220 8.44 9.15 6.60
CA GLY A 220 8.04 9.45 5.23
C GLY A 220 6.52 9.43 5.01
N ALA A 221 5.79 8.57 5.72
CA ALA A 221 4.34 8.54 5.69
C ALA A 221 3.73 9.69 6.50
N GLY A 222 4.28 9.97 7.69
CA GLY A 222 3.78 11.00 8.61
C GLY A 222 3.89 12.43 8.08
N ILE A 223 4.89 12.73 7.26
CA ILE A 223 5.07 14.08 6.68
C ILE A 223 4.06 14.41 5.58
N ARG A 224 3.42 13.42 4.94
CA ARG A 224 2.52 13.64 3.80
C ARG A 224 1.29 14.48 4.09
N PRO A 225 0.57 14.31 5.22
CA PRO A 225 -0.52 15.21 5.60
C PRO A 225 -0.07 16.65 5.74
N VAL A 226 1.13 16.88 6.29
CA VAL A 226 1.71 18.21 6.45
C VAL A 226 1.98 18.84 5.09
N GLY A 227 2.60 18.10 4.16
CA GLY A 227 2.81 18.56 2.79
C GLY A 227 1.51 18.88 2.06
N GLY A 228 0.48 18.05 2.23
CA GLY A 228 -0.86 18.30 1.67
C GLY A 228 -1.53 19.57 2.22
N TRP A 229 -1.42 19.79 3.53
CA TRP A 229 -1.93 21.00 4.18
C TRP A 229 -1.22 22.27 3.69
N PHE A 230 0.11 22.22 3.54
CA PHE A 230 0.87 23.32 2.96
C PHE A 230 0.47 23.59 1.51
N ALA A 231 0.22 22.55 0.70
CA ALA A 231 -0.23 22.68 -0.68
C ALA A 231 -1.57 23.42 -0.78
N ASP A 232 -2.52 23.10 0.10
CA ASP A 232 -3.82 23.79 0.17
C ASP A 232 -3.67 25.24 0.61
N ARG A 233 -2.81 25.53 1.63
CA ARG A 233 -2.59 26.89 2.12
C ARG A 233 -1.88 27.82 1.15
N LEU A 234 -0.92 27.31 0.39
CA LEU A 234 -0.16 28.09 -0.58
C LEU A 234 -0.87 28.23 -1.92
N ASP A 235 -2.02 27.58 -2.07
CA ASP A 235 -2.78 27.45 -3.32
C ASP A 235 -1.86 27.09 -4.52
N SER A 236 -0.81 26.32 -4.23
CA SER A 236 0.22 26.00 -5.20
C SER A 236 0.92 24.67 -4.88
N GLY A 237 0.39 23.60 -5.42
CA GLY A 237 1.06 22.29 -5.36
C GLY A 237 2.47 22.31 -5.98
N SER A 238 2.70 23.18 -6.98
CA SER A 238 4.00 23.30 -7.64
C SER A 238 5.10 23.81 -6.71
N LYS A 239 4.80 24.79 -5.85
CA LYS A 239 5.77 25.35 -4.89
C LYS A 239 6.12 24.32 -3.82
N VAL A 240 5.12 23.59 -3.31
CA VAL A 240 5.33 22.54 -2.31
C VAL A 240 6.15 21.39 -2.89
N THR A 241 5.85 20.98 -4.14
CA THR A 241 6.62 19.95 -4.84
C THR A 241 8.08 20.38 -5.01
N LEU A 242 8.32 21.63 -5.38
CA LEU A 242 9.68 22.16 -5.53
C LEU A 242 10.46 22.10 -4.21
N VAL A 243 9.86 22.55 -3.11
CA VAL A 243 10.49 22.51 -1.77
C VAL A 243 10.74 21.09 -1.30
N SER A 244 9.89 20.13 -1.65
CA SER A 244 10.06 18.73 -1.25
C SER A 244 11.15 17.97 -2.03
N LEU A 245 11.66 18.54 -3.12
CA LEU A 245 12.73 17.95 -3.92
C LEU A 245 14.13 18.41 -3.48
N PHE A 246 14.23 19.45 -2.66
CA PHE A 246 15.46 19.94 -2.04
C PHE A 246 15.53 19.54 -0.56
#